data_1e7e31e2bae3185d7ae7ceb824b36c82
#
_entry.id   1e7e31e2bae3185d7ae7ceb824b36c82
#
_cell.length_a   1.000
_cell.length_b   1.000
_cell.length_c   1.000
_cell.angle_alpha   90.00
_cell.angle_beta   90.00
_cell.angle_gamma   90.00
#
_symmetry.space_group_name_H-M   'P 1'
#
loop_
_entity.id
_entity.type
_entity.pdbx_description
1 polymer ?
#
loop_
_entity_poly.entity_id
_entity_poly.type
_entity_poly.pdbx_seq_one_letter_code
_entity_poly.pdbx_strand_id
1 'polypeptide(L)'
;DHRDLHSFPTRRSSDLAAARGLCGHDSGIACIMGTGSNSCYYDGKSIVTNVSPLGFILGDEGSGACLGKLLVGDILKNQMTPELKEKFLKQFDLTPADIIDRVYRKPFPNRFLASLSPFLAQNLGEPCVRALVLNSFKAFLKRNVMQYEDYQHQKVHFIGSVAFYYKEVLAEAAKEMGIQLGAIIKSPMEGLIKYHN
;
A
#
# COMPACT_ATOMS: atom_id res chain seq x y z
N ASP A 1 -11.76 -16.95 27.70
CA ASP A 1 -11.22 -15.60 27.67
C ASP A 1 -10.83 -15.29 26.21
N HIS A 2 -11.87 -14.96 25.42
CA HIS A 2 -11.67 -14.54 24.03
C HIS A 2 -11.18 -13.09 24.03
N ARG A 3 -9.88 -12.91 24.08
CA ARG A 3 -9.30 -11.59 23.81
C ARG A 3 -9.55 -11.27 22.34
N ASP A 4 -10.42 -10.29 22.12
CA ASP A 4 -10.66 -9.70 20.79
C ASP A 4 -9.36 -9.31 20.12
N LEU A 5 -8.86 -10.14 19.22
CA LEU A 5 -7.72 -9.87 18.35
C LEU A 5 -8.00 -8.75 17.34
N HIS A 6 -9.18 -8.12 17.42
CA HIS A 6 -9.71 -7.19 16.41
C HIS A 6 -9.63 -5.70 16.74
N SER A 7 -9.01 -5.31 17.86
CA SER A 7 -8.95 -3.88 18.17
C SER A 7 -7.64 -3.46 18.79
N PHE A 8 -6.65 -3.13 17.95
CA PHE A 8 -5.67 -2.14 18.36
C PHE A 8 -6.31 -0.75 18.21
N PRO A 9 -6.57 -0.01 19.30
CA PRO A 9 -7.24 1.31 19.27
C PRO A 9 -6.52 2.32 18.35
N THR A 10 -5.20 2.18 18.23
CA THR A 10 -4.35 3.04 17.40
C THR A 10 -4.59 2.90 15.90
N ARG A 11 -5.03 1.73 15.41
CA ARG A 11 -5.36 1.54 13.99
C ARG A 11 -6.66 2.24 13.60
N ARG A 12 -7.69 2.16 14.43
CA ARG A 12 -8.97 2.83 14.17
C ARG A 12 -8.86 4.36 14.14
N SER A 13 -8.03 4.95 14.96
CA SER A 13 -7.83 6.42 14.95
C SER A 13 -7.08 6.89 13.72
N SER A 14 -6.08 6.15 13.23
CA SER A 14 -5.38 6.46 11.98
C SER A 14 -6.29 6.31 10.75
N ASP A 15 -7.14 5.28 10.74
CA ASP A 15 -8.07 5.03 9.65
C ASP A 15 -9.15 6.11 9.57
N LEU A 16 -9.68 6.54 10.71
CA LEU A 16 -10.65 7.63 10.78
C LEU A 16 -10.02 8.97 10.37
N ALA A 17 -8.79 9.24 10.79
CA ALA A 17 -8.06 10.43 10.38
C ALA A 17 -7.81 10.44 8.86
N ALA A 18 -7.43 9.28 8.29
CA ALA A 18 -7.28 9.13 6.85
C ALA A 18 -8.61 9.35 6.11
N ALA A 19 -9.70 8.73 6.58
CA ALA A 19 -11.02 8.86 5.98
C ALA A 19 -11.52 10.30 5.99
N ARG A 20 -11.44 11.00 7.12
CA ARG A 20 -11.81 12.41 7.25
C ARG A 20 -10.93 13.33 6.39
N GLY A 21 -9.63 13.07 6.37
CA GLY A 21 -8.69 13.85 5.55
C GLY A 21 -8.86 13.65 4.05
N LEU A 22 -9.37 12.48 3.62
CA LEU A 22 -9.59 12.14 2.21
C LEU A 22 -10.99 12.48 1.72
N CYS A 23 -12.01 12.12 2.49
CA CYS A 23 -13.41 12.20 2.08
C CYS A 23 -14.12 13.44 2.63
N GLY A 24 -13.57 14.11 3.66
CA GLY A 24 -14.26 15.22 4.30
C GLY A 24 -15.56 14.74 4.94
N HIS A 25 -16.69 15.31 4.50
CA HIS A 25 -18.03 14.94 4.94
C HIS A 25 -18.79 14.06 3.94
N ASP A 26 -18.15 13.70 2.82
CA ASP A 26 -18.73 12.81 1.80
C ASP A 26 -18.46 11.34 2.14
N SER A 27 -19.31 10.45 1.61
CA SER A 27 -19.04 9.02 1.67
C SER A 27 -17.96 8.61 0.65
N GLY A 28 -17.22 7.53 0.95
CA GLY A 28 -16.23 7.02 0.05
C GLY A 28 -15.40 5.87 0.66
N ILE A 29 -14.54 5.29 -0.15
CA ILE A 29 -13.58 4.29 0.29
C ILE A 29 -12.23 4.98 0.49
N ALA A 30 -11.73 4.95 1.73
CA ALA A 30 -10.44 5.53 2.10
C ALA A 30 -9.39 4.43 2.25
N CYS A 31 -8.29 4.56 1.50
CA CYS A 31 -7.21 3.59 1.46
C CYS A 31 -5.90 4.21 1.94
N ILE A 32 -5.18 3.50 2.79
CA ILE A 32 -3.84 3.86 3.27
C ILE A 32 -2.82 2.96 2.56
N MET A 33 -1.79 3.54 1.95
CA MET A 33 -0.67 2.82 1.36
C MET A 33 0.67 3.43 1.78
N GLY A 34 1.26 2.84 2.80
CA GLY A 34 2.56 3.18 3.37
C GLY A 34 3.44 1.95 3.54
N THR A 35 4.05 1.75 4.70
CA THR A 35 4.77 0.51 5.05
C THR A 35 3.85 -0.70 4.98
N GLY A 36 2.64 -0.62 5.52
CA GLY A 36 1.53 -1.55 5.30
C GLY A 36 0.44 -0.89 4.45
N SER A 37 -0.67 -1.60 4.21
CA SER A 37 -1.85 -1.05 3.56
C SER A 37 -3.11 -1.36 4.37
N ASN A 38 -4.13 -0.51 4.21
CA ASN A 38 -5.43 -0.70 4.82
C ASN A 38 -6.51 0.01 4.00
N SER A 39 -7.78 -0.34 4.22
CA SER A 39 -8.91 0.34 3.60
C SER A 39 -10.11 0.36 4.53
N CYS A 40 -11.00 1.33 4.36
CA CYS A 40 -12.28 1.39 5.05
C CYS A 40 -13.34 2.05 4.17
N TYR A 41 -14.60 1.66 4.36
CA TYR A 41 -15.73 2.42 3.87
C TYR A 41 -16.17 3.43 4.93
N TYR A 42 -16.28 4.67 4.52
CA TYR A 42 -16.63 5.83 5.35
C TYR A 42 -17.93 6.45 4.84
N ASP A 43 -18.89 6.72 5.72
CA ASP A 43 -20.22 7.24 5.39
C ASP A 43 -20.34 8.77 5.43
N GLY A 44 -19.22 9.48 5.60
CA GLY A 44 -19.17 10.93 5.82
C GLY A 44 -19.13 11.33 7.30
N LYS A 45 -19.29 10.37 8.23
CA LYS A 45 -19.28 10.62 9.69
C LYS A 45 -18.40 9.62 10.44
N SER A 46 -18.52 8.34 10.09
CA SER A 46 -17.86 7.22 10.76
C SER A 46 -17.39 6.15 9.77
N ILE A 47 -16.47 5.31 10.22
CA ILE A 47 -16.10 4.09 9.50
C ILE A 47 -17.21 3.06 9.72
N VAL A 48 -17.83 2.64 8.62
CA VAL A 48 -18.91 1.64 8.63
C VAL A 48 -18.34 0.22 8.63
N THR A 49 -17.42 -0.04 7.69
CA THR A 49 -16.75 -1.34 7.56
C THR A 49 -15.30 -1.18 7.17
N ASN A 50 -14.49 -2.19 7.44
CA ASN A 50 -13.15 -2.30 6.89
C ASN A 50 -12.84 -3.75 6.52
N VAL A 51 -12.05 -3.93 5.47
CA VAL A 51 -11.46 -5.22 5.10
C VAL A 51 -10.17 -5.38 5.89
N SER A 52 -10.00 -6.51 6.57
CA SER A 52 -8.80 -6.75 7.40
C SER A 52 -7.54 -6.76 6.52
N PRO A 53 -6.52 -5.96 6.81
CA PRO A 53 -5.28 -5.90 6.02
C PRO A 53 -4.41 -7.16 6.16
N LEU A 54 -4.61 -7.98 7.20
CA LEU A 54 -3.91 -9.23 7.50
C LEU A 54 -2.39 -9.11 7.74
N GLY A 55 -1.81 -7.92 7.61
CA GLY A 55 -0.38 -7.66 7.79
C GLY A 55 0.49 -8.13 6.62
N PHE A 56 1.81 -7.87 6.71
CA PHE A 56 2.72 -8.02 5.58
C PHE A 56 3.01 -9.46 5.13
N ILE A 57 2.66 -10.47 5.94
CA ILE A 57 2.84 -11.89 5.59
C ILE A 57 1.65 -12.37 4.75
N LEU A 58 0.42 -12.14 5.23
CA LEU A 58 -0.80 -12.68 4.64
C LEU A 58 -1.55 -11.71 3.75
N GLY A 59 -1.22 -10.41 3.80
CA GLY A 59 -1.91 -9.34 3.11
C GLY A 59 -1.00 -8.14 2.85
N ASP A 60 -1.48 -6.94 3.21
CA ASP A 60 -0.83 -5.64 2.95
C ASP A 60 -0.47 -5.43 1.47
N GLU A 61 -1.29 -5.96 0.54
CA GLU A 61 -1.08 -5.79 -0.90
C GLU A 61 -0.92 -4.30 -1.25
N GLY A 62 -0.10 -4.00 -2.22
CA GLY A 62 0.18 -2.62 -2.64
C GLY A 62 1.00 -1.78 -1.66
N SER A 63 1.32 -2.29 -0.48
CA SER A 63 2.15 -1.59 0.51
C SER A 63 3.64 -1.63 0.17
N GLY A 64 4.43 -0.77 0.81
CA GLY A 64 5.88 -0.78 0.67
C GLY A 64 6.52 -2.11 1.10
N ALA A 65 6.01 -2.75 2.16
CA ALA A 65 6.50 -4.04 2.60
C ALA A 65 6.17 -5.16 1.59
N CYS A 66 4.97 -5.15 1.02
CA CYS A 66 4.59 -6.08 -0.03
C CYS A 66 5.42 -5.88 -1.29
N LEU A 67 5.56 -4.64 -1.76
CA LEU A 67 6.40 -4.31 -2.92
C LEU A 67 7.86 -4.73 -2.71
N GLY A 68 8.43 -4.45 -1.53
CA GLY A 68 9.78 -4.88 -1.19
C GLY A 68 9.93 -6.40 -1.11
N LYS A 69 8.94 -7.10 -0.59
CA LYS A 69 8.90 -8.58 -0.58
C LYS A 69 8.93 -9.17 -1.98
N LEU A 70 8.10 -8.64 -2.88
CA LEU A 70 8.07 -9.06 -4.28
C LEU A 70 9.39 -8.76 -4.97
N LEU A 71 9.92 -7.53 -4.78
CA LEU A 71 11.20 -7.11 -5.34
C LEU A 71 12.34 -8.04 -4.94
N VAL A 72 12.53 -8.33 -3.64
CA VAL A 72 13.64 -9.21 -3.22
C VAL A 72 13.44 -10.64 -3.69
N GLY A 73 12.19 -11.12 -3.76
CA GLY A 73 11.88 -12.43 -4.34
C GLY A 73 12.34 -12.54 -5.78
N ASP A 74 11.98 -11.56 -6.61
CA ASP A 74 12.32 -11.52 -8.03
C ASP A 74 13.83 -11.32 -8.26
N ILE A 75 14.47 -10.45 -7.47
CA ILE A 75 15.94 -10.25 -7.52
C ILE A 75 16.69 -11.55 -7.18
N LEU A 76 16.32 -12.21 -6.08
CA LEU A 76 17.03 -13.41 -5.62
C LEU A 76 16.77 -14.65 -6.49
N LYS A 77 15.63 -14.68 -7.18
CA LYS A 77 15.26 -15.76 -8.10
C LYS A 77 15.53 -15.44 -9.58
N ASN A 78 16.30 -14.38 -9.85
CA ASN A 78 16.71 -13.95 -11.20
C ASN A 78 15.50 -13.75 -12.16
N GLN A 79 14.39 -13.18 -11.64
CA GLN A 79 13.23 -12.81 -12.45
C GLN A 79 13.35 -11.39 -13.01
N MET A 80 14.34 -10.62 -12.55
CA MET A 80 14.73 -9.33 -13.10
C MET A 80 16.02 -9.45 -13.93
N THR A 81 16.32 -8.42 -14.72
CA THR A 81 17.55 -8.42 -15.53
C THR A 81 18.79 -8.45 -14.65
N PRO A 82 19.92 -9.01 -15.13
CA PRO A 82 21.18 -9.00 -14.38
C PRO A 82 21.61 -7.60 -13.95
N GLU A 83 21.41 -6.61 -14.80
CA GLU A 83 21.77 -5.21 -14.58
C GLU A 83 20.95 -4.61 -13.42
N LEU A 84 19.64 -4.89 -13.38
CA LEU A 84 18.77 -4.45 -12.28
C LEU A 84 19.16 -5.11 -10.97
N LYS A 85 19.49 -6.40 -11.00
CA LYS A 85 19.96 -7.12 -9.81
C LYS A 85 21.25 -6.53 -9.27
N GLU A 86 22.25 -6.31 -10.13
CA GLU A 86 23.52 -5.71 -9.73
C GLU A 86 23.31 -4.30 -9.17
N LYS A 87 22.52 -3.47 -9.88
CA LYS A 87 22.16 -2.12 -9.44
C LYS A 87 21.50 -2.12 -8.07
N PHE A 88 20.56 -3.06 -7.82
CA PHE A 88 19.87 -3.19 -6.54
C PHE A 88 20.84 -3.54 -5.41
N LEU A 89 21.63 -4.59 -5.57
CA LEU A 89 22.57 -5.05 -4.54
C LEU A 89 23.60 -3.96 -4.21
N LYS A 90 24.10 -3.25 -5.22
CA LYS A 90 25.05 -2.14 -5.05
C LYS A 90 24.41 -0.94 -4.37
N GLN A 91 23.18 -0.56 -4.76
CA GLN A 91 22.50 0.62 -4.19
C GLN A 91 22.24 0.49 -2.68
N PHE A 92 21.93 -0.71 -2.21
CA PHE A 92 21.62 -0.96 -0.80
C PHE A 92 22.80 -1.55 -0.01
N ASP A 93 23.92 -1.79 -0.67
CA ASP A 93 25.10 -2.45 -0.09
C ASP A 93 24.71 -3.76 0.62
N LEU A 94 23.99 -4.63 -0.09
CA LEU A 94 23.44 -5.88 0.42
C LEU A 94 23.93 -7.06 -0.40
N THR A 95 24.24 -8.15 0.28
CA THR A 95 24.35 -9.47 -0.34
C THR A 95 23.03 -10.24 -0.24
N PRO A 96 22.82 -11.30 -1.04
CA PRO A 96 21.68 -12.20 -0.87
C PRO A 96 21.55 -12.76 0.55
N ALA A 97 22.66 -13.06 1.22
CA ALA A 97 22.67 -13.56 2.59
C ALA A 97 22.18 -12.50 3.60
N ASP A 98 22.58 -11.22 3.41
CA ASP A 98 22.12 -10.11 4.27
C ASP A 98 20.60 -9.92 4.16
N ILE A 99 20.05 -10.03 2.95
CA ILE A 99 18.61 -9.91 2.74
C ILE A 99 17.86 -11.01 3.49
N ILE A 100 18.32 -12.27 3.37
CA ILE A 100 17.72 -13.42 4.08
C ILE A 100 17.83 -13.23 5.59
N ASP A 101 18.99 -12.82 6.10
CA ASP A 101 19.18 -12.57 7.53
C ASP A 101 18.22 -11.45 8.02
N ARG A 102 18.12 -10.35 7.29
CA ARG A 102 17.24 -9.23 7.64
C ARG A 102 15.76 -9.59 7.65
N VAL A 103 15.32 -10.44 6.72
CA VAL A 103 13.92 -10.86 6.63
C VAL A 103 13.55 -11.88 7.69
N TYR A 104 14.43 -12.87 7.98
CA TYR A 104 14.06 -14.02 8.81
C TYR A 104 14.61 -14.00 10.22
N ARG A 105 15.64 -13.20 10.50
CA ARG A 105 16.35 -13.22 11.80
C ARG A 105 16.41 -11.87 12.50
N LYS A 106 16.18 -10.76 11.80
CA LYS A 106 16.24 -9.42 12.40
C LYS A 106 14.83 -8.89 12.72
N PRO A 107 14.71 -7.97 13.69
CA PRO A 107 13.44 -7.34 14.01
C PRO A 107 12.94 -6.44 12.87
N PHE A 108 11.62 -6.25 12.80
CA PHE A 108 10.96 -5.35 11.86
C PHE A 108 11.21 -5.61 10.37
N PRO A 109 11.09 -6.87 9.90
CA PRO A 109 11.33 -7.21 8.49
C PRO A 109 10.41 -6.43 7.53
N ASN A 110 9.19 -6.09 7.94
CA ASN A 110 8.27 -5.27 7.16
C ASN A 110 8.83 -3.85 6.89
N ARG A 111 9.49 -3.24 7.87
CA ARG A 111 10.13 -1.92 7.68
C ARG A 111 11.34 -2.03 6.74
N PHE A 112 12.15 -3.07 6.91
CA PHE A 112 13.27 -3.34 6.02
C PHE A 112 12.78 -3.53 4.58
N LEU A 113 11.80 -4.38 4.35
CA LEU A 113 11.23 -4.60 3.01
C LEU A 113 10.66 -3.29 2.43
N ALA A 114 9.91 -2.53 3.22
CA ALA A 114 9.37 -1.26 2.76
C ALA A 114 10.46 -0.24 2.38
N SER A 115 11.62 -0.25 3.06
CA SER A 115 12.73 0.64 2.74
C SER A 115 13.38 0.36 1.39
N LEU A 116 13.15 -0.80 0.81
CA LEU A 116 13.64 -1.20 -0.51
C LEU A 116 12.72 -0.77 -1.65
N SER A 117 11.44 -0.48 -1.35
CA SER A 117 10.45 -0.12 -2.36
C SER A 117 10.79 1.12 -3.21
N PRO A 118 11.53 2.15 -2.72
CA PRO A 118 11.93 3.27 -3.56
C PRO A 118 12.75 2.89 -4.80
N PHE A 119 13.44 1.74 -4.78
CA PHE A 119 14.13 1.22 -5.95
C PHE A 119 13.19 0.96 -7.13
N LEU A 120 11.99 0.45 -6.85
CA LEU A 120 10.97 0.23 -7.88
C LEU A 120 10.54 1.57 -8.51
N ALA A 121 10.32 2.62 -7.70
CA ALA A 121 9.95 3.94 -8.19
C ALA A 121 11.02 4.54 -9.11
N GLN A 122 12.30 4.34 -8.78
CA GLN A 122 13.43 4.81 -9.58
C GLN A 122 13.61 4.06 -10.90
N ASN A 123 13.01 2.88 -11.04
CA ASN A 123 13.18 1.99 -12.17
C ASN A 123 11.84 1.62 -12.85
N LEU A 124 10.80 2.46 -12.71
CA LEU A 124 9.48 2.22 -13.34
C LEU A 124 9.50 2.19 -14.87
N GLY A 125 10.58 2.67 -15.49
CA GLY A 125 10.79 2.54 -16.94
C GLY A 125 11.05 1.10 -17.39
N GLU A 126 11.46 0.22 -16.48
CA GLU A 126 11.70 -1.19 -16.77
C GLU A 126 10.37 -1.97 -16.78
N PRO A 127 10.04 -2.69 -17.86
CA PRO A 127 8.75 -3.38 -17.98
C PRO A 127 8.46 -4.37 -16.84
N CYS A 128 9.46 -5.12 -16.38
CA CYS A 128 9.31 -6.07 -15.27
C CYS A 128 8.99 -5.37 -13.94
N VAL A 129 9.64 -4.22 -13.66
CA VAL A 129 9.39 -3.40 -12.48
C VAL A 129 7.99 -2.80 -12.51
N ARG A 130 7.60 -2.22 -13.68
CA ARG A 130 6.27 -1.65 -13.84
C ARG A 130 5.18 -2.71 -13.66
N ALA A 131 5.35 -3.89 -14.25
CA ALA A 131 4.42 -5.01 -14.13
C ALA A 131 4.28 -5.48 -12.67
N LEU A 132 5.38 -5.59 -11.92
CA LEU A 132 5.36 -5.96 -10.51
C LEU A 132 4.51 -4.96 -9.70
N VAL A 133 4.74 -3.67 -9.87
CA VAL A 133 4.02 -2.61 -9.13
C VAL A 133 2.54 -2.59 -9.52
N LEU A 134 2.24 -2.62 -10.83
CA LEU A 134 0.88 -2.62 -11.36
C LEU A 134 0.07 -3.82 -10.83
N ASN A 135 0.65 -5.01 -10.86
CA ASN A 135 -0.01 -6.22 -10.38
C ASN A 135 -0.24 -6.19 -8.86
N SER A 136 0.69 -5.62 -8.09
CA SER A 136 0.53 -5.45 -6.64
C SER A 136 -0.62 -4.49 -6.31
N PHE A 137 -0.79 -3.40 -7.07
CA PHE A 137 -1.92 -2.49 -6.89
C PHE A 137 -3.25 -3.11 -7.32
N LYS A 138 -3.28 -3.84 -8.43
CA LYS A 138 -4.47 -4.61 -8.84
C LYS A 138 -4.87 -5.63 -7.77
N ALA A 139 -3.89 -6.32 -7.15
CA ALA A 139 -4.15 -7.24 -6.07
C ALA A 139 -4.80 -6.52 -4.86
N PHE A 140 -4.31 -5.34 -4.48
CA PHE A 140 -4.94 -4.53 -3.44
C PHE A 140 -6.38 -4.15 -3.81
N LEU A 141 -6.60 -3.61 -5.00
CA LEU A 141 -7.94 -3.21 -5.44
C LEU A 141 -8.91 -4.39 -5.40
N LYS A 142 -8.49 -5.55 -5.92
CA LYS A 142 -9.29 -6.76 -5.95
C LYS A 142 -9.60 -7.31 -4.55
N ARG A 143 -8.60 -7.38 -3.68
CA ARG A 143 -8.70 -8.08 -2.39
C ARG A 143 -9.23 -7.19 -1.27
N ASN A 144 -9.16 -5.87 -1.42
CA ASN A 144 -9.64 -4.92 -0.42
C ASN A 144 -10.79 -4.06 -0.97
N VAL A 145 -10.56 -3.24 -2.00
CA VAL A 145 -11.57 -2.28 -2.48
C VAL A 145 -12.81 -2.96 -3.03
N MET A 146 -12.65 -3.99 -3.86
CA MET A 146 -13.78 -4.69 -4.48
C MET A 146 -14.56 -5.60 -3.51
N GLN A 147 -14.18 -5.64 -2.24
CA GLN A 147 -14.93 -6.34 -1.18
C GLN A 147 -16.01 -5.46 -0.53
N TYR A 148 -15.95 -4.14 -0.74
CA TYR A 148 -16.99 -3.24 -0.24
C TYR A 148 -18.24 -3.33 -1.12
N GLU A 149 -19.40 -3.32 -0.47
CA GLU A 149 -20.67 -3.22 -1.17
C GLU A 149 -20.71 -1.92 -1.97
N ASP A 150 -21.24 -1.99 -3.18
CA ASP A 150 -21.40 -0.84 -4.09
C ASP A 150 -20.09 -0.06 -4.40
N TYR A 151 -18.93 -0.72 -4.32
CA TYR A 151 -17.63 -0.09 -4.60
C TYR A 151 -17.55 0.61 -5.96
N GLN A 152 -18.33 0.14 -6.93
CA GLN A 152 -18.37 0.67 -8.30
C GLN A 152 -18.93 2.11 -8.36
N HIS A 153 -19.78 2.49 -7.41
CA HIS A 153 -20.38 3.82 -7.31
C HIS A 153 -19.70 4.71 -6.24
N GLN A 154 -18.69 4.18 -5.55
CA GLN A 154 -17.93 4.93 -4.54
C GLN A 154 -16.65 5.51 -5.12
N LYS A 155 -16.29 6.73 -4.71
CA LYS A 155 -14.95 7.26 -4.95
C LYS A 155 -13.95 6.57 -4.03
N VAL A 156 -12.84 6.10 -4.61
CA VAL A 156 -11.76 5.45 -3.88
C VAL A 156 -10.59 6.40 -3.75
N HIS A 157 -10.30 6.80 -2.54
CA HIS A 157 -9.26 7.77 -2.21
C HIS A 157 -8.05 7.09 -1.58
N PHE A 158 -6.87 7.62 -1.83
CA PHE A 158 -5.63 7.03 -1.33
C PHE A 158 -4.77 8.04 -0.57
N ILE A 159 -4.15 7.58 0.51
CA ILE A 159 -3.20 8.34 1.30
C ILE A 159 -1.96 7.50 1.61
N GLY A 160 -0.82 8.16 1.67
CA GLY A 160 0.45 7.58 2.08
C GLY A 160 1.54 7.71 1.03
N SER A 161 2.77 7.46 1.45
CA SER A 161 3.94 7.66 0.60
C SER A 161 3.94 6.77 -0.65
N VAL A 162 3.53 5.50 -0.50
CA VAL A 162 3.48 4.59 -1.64
C VAL A 162 2.43 5.04 -2.64
N ALA A 163 1.18 5.29 -2.20
CA ALA A 163 0.14 5.79 -3.11
C ALA A 163 0.60 7.06 -3.86
N PHE A 164 1.25 7.98 -3.15
CA PHE A 164 1.66 9.26 -3.72
C PHE A 164 2.80 9.14 -4.73
N TYR A 165 3.85 8.38 -4.41
CA TYR A 165 5.01 8.25 -5.30
C TYR A 165 4.75 7.35 -6.51
N TYR A 166 3.78 6.45 -6.43
CA TYR A 166 3.37 5.56 -7.52
C TYR A 166 2.00 5.93 -8.12
N LYS A 167 1.55 7.19 -7.94
CA LYS A 167 0.19 7.63 -8.31
C LYS A 167 -0.20 7.33 -9.75
N GLU A 168 0.75 7.38 -10.69
CA GLU A 168 0.50 7.10 -12.11
C GLU A 168 0.16 5.62 -12.34
N VAL A 169 0.94 4.70 -11.74
CA VAL A 169 0.70 3.27 -11.84
C VAL A 169 -0.55 2.86 -11.07
N LEU A 170 -0.83 3.52 -9.94
CA LEU A 170 -2.05 3.30 -9.18
C LEU A 170 -3.29 3.75 -9.96
N ALA A 171 -3.21 4.89 -10.65
CA ALA A 171 -4.29 5.38 -11.51
C ALA A 171 -4.53 4.45 -12.70
N GLU A 172 -3.48 3.91 -13.30
CA GLU A 172 -3.58 2.88 -14.34
C GLU A 172 -4.28 1.62 -13.83
N ALA A 173 -3.86 1.10 -12.67
CA ALA A 173 -4.50 -0.06 -12.03
C ALA A 173 -5.99 0.18 -11.77
N ALA A 174 -6.34 1.35 -11.23
CA ALA A 174 -7.72 1.73 -10.96
C ALA A 174 -8.55 1.79 -12.26
N LYS A 175 -8.01 2.42 -13.31
CA LYS A 175 -8.66 2.51 -14.62
C LYS A 175 -8.93 1.13 -15.23
N GLU A 176 -7.92 0.24 -15.23
CA GLU A 176 -8.06 -1.09 -15.80
C GLU A 176 -9.07 -1.96 -15.03
N MET A 177 -9.27 -1.68 -13.74
CA MET A 177 -10.21 -2.42 -12.90
C MET A 177 -11.57 -1.74 -12.74
N GLY A 178 -11.83 -0.64 -13.47
CA GLY A 178 -13.10 0.07 -13.43
C GLY A 178 -13.40 0.76 -12.09
N ILE A 179 -12.35 1.14 -11.34
CA ILE A 179 -12.48 1.82 -10.05
C ILE A 179 -12.56 3.33 -10.26
N GLN A 180 -13.54 3.98 -9.61
CA GLN A 180 -13.67 5.43 -9.60
C GLN A 180 -12.61 6.05 -8.67
N LEU A 181 -11.48 6.45 -9.24
CA LEU A 181 -10.37 7.04 -8.50
C LEU A 181 -10.73 8.44 -8.01
N GLY A 182 -10.57 8.68 -6.70
CA GLY A 182 -10.68 9.98 -6.05
C GLY A 182 -9.31 10.65 -5.86
N ALA A 183 -9.11 11.30 -4.72
CA ALA A 183 -7.85 11.98 -4.39
C ALA A 183 -6.73 10.98 -4.04
N ILE A 184 -5.51 11.32 -4.43
CA ILE A 184 -4.27 10.64 -3.97
C ILE A 184 -3.41 11.69 -3.28
N ILE A 185 -3.22 11.56 -1.97
CA ILE A 185 -2.46 12.52 -1.16
C ILE A 185 -1.35 11.83 -0.36
N LYS A 186 -0.31 12.61 -0.04
CA LYS A 186 0.82 12.07 0.74
C LYS A 186 0.54 12.02 2.25
N SER A 187 -0.15 13.03 2.76
CA SER A 187 -0.40 13.25 4.19
C SER A 187 -1.82 13.74 4.43
N PRO A 188 -2.49 13.37 5.54
CA PRO A 188 -3.85 13.78 5.83
C PRO A 188 -3.99 15.23 6.32
N MET A 189 -2.89 15.92 6.63
CA MET A 189 -2.91 17.18 7.38
C MET A 189 -3.78 18.27 6.73
N GLU A 190 -3.61 18.50 5.42
CA GLU A 190 -4.40 19.53 4.72
C GLU A 190 -5.90 19.21 4.69
N GLY A 191 -6.25 17.94 4.52
CA GLY A 191 -7.62 17.49 4.53
C GLY A 191 -8.26 17.56 5.92
N LEU A 192 -7.50 17.23 6.96
CA LEU A 192 -7.97 17.33 8.35
C LEU A 192 -8.19 18.79 8.78
N ILE A 193 -7.33 19.71 8.37
CA ILE A 193 -7.53 21.14 8.59
C ILE A 193 -8.85 21.60 7.96
N LYS A 194 -9.11 21.19 6.72
CA LYS A 194 -10.38 21.52 6.03
C LYS A 194 -11.61 20.87 6.67
N TYR A 195 -11.45 19.69 7.25
CA TYR A 195 -12.54 18.97 7.92
C TYR A 195 -12.98 19.66 9.21
N HIS A 196 -12.06 20.34 9.93
CA HIS A 196 -12.32 20.97 11.23
C HIS A 196 -12.58 22.48 11.16
N ASN A 197 -12.45 23.11 9.99
CA ASN A 197 -12.80 24.50 9.73
C ASN A 197 -14.19 24.61 9.11
#